data_5c9299797979c80ad08bff69b7cc7ce5
#
_entry.id   5c9299797979c80ad08bff69b7cc7ce5
#
_cell.length_a   1.000
_cell.length_b   1.000
_cell.length_c   1.000
_cell.angle_alpha   90.00
_cell.angle_beta   90.00
_cell.angle_gamma   90.00
#
_symmetry.space_group_name_H-M   'P 1'
#
loop_
_entity.id
_entity.type
_entity.pdbx_description
1 polymer ?
#
loop_
_entity_poly.entity_id
_entity_poly.type
_entity_poly.pdbx_seq_one_letter_code
_entity_poly.pdbx_strand_id
1 'polypeptide(L)' 'MTAAETEVREESALVEAWRAEQLEMAGYGAQAAAELALRHDVDLHLAIGMLSRGCPAELALQILL' A
#
# COMPACT_ATOMS: atom_id res chain seq x y z
N MET A 1 -22.84 15.42 -12.69
CA MET A 1 -21.53 15.60 -12.68
C MET A 1 -20.83 14.74 -11.67
N THR A 2 -21.40 14.44 -10.73
CA THR A 2 -20.81 13.84 -9.62
C THR A 2 -20.76 12.32 -9.67
N ALA A 3 -21.50 11.67 -10.56
CA ALA A 3 -21.45 10.22 -10.69
C ALA A 3 -20.06 9.73 -11.09
N ALA A 4 -19.42 10.41 -12.03
CA ALA A 4 -18.09 10.04 -12.48
C ALA A 4 -17.05 10.25 -11.39
N GLU A 5 -17.18 11.35 -10.64
CA GLU A 5 -16.27 11.62 -9.52
C GLU A 5 -16.44 10.58 -8.41
N THR A 6 -17.67 10.19 -8.14
CA THR A 6 -17.94 9.17 -7.14
C THR A 6 -17.34 7.83 -7.53
N GLU A 7 -17.47 7.45 -8.79
CA GLU A 7 -16.90 6.21 -9.30
C GLU A 7 -15.37 6.21 -9.16
N VAL A 8 -14.72 7.31 -9.50
CA VAL A 8 -13.26 7.43 -9.37
C VAL A 8 -12.83 7.29 -7.92
N ARG A 9 -13.55 7.91 -7.01
CA ARG A 9 -13.24 7.80 -5.57
C ARG A 9 -13.43 6.38 -5.06
N GLU A 10 -14.48 5.71 -5.50
CA GLU A 10 -14.73 4.33 -5.12
C GLU A 10 -13.63 3.40 -5.64
N GLU A 11 -13.21 3.60 -6.88
CA GLU A 11 -12.12 2.83 -7.46
C GLU A 11 -10.82 3.05 -6.70
N SER A 12 -10.50 4.29 -6.38
CA SER A 12 -9.30 4.60 -5.60
C SER A 12 -9.34 3.95 -4.23
N ALA A 13 -10.49 4.00 -3.56
CA ALA A 13 -10.64 3.39 -2.25
C ALA A 13 -10.48 1.88 -2.31
N LEU A 14 -11.02 1.25 -3.35
CA LEU A 14 -10.91 -0.19 -3.53
C LEU A 14 -9.47 -0.61 -3.83
N VAL A 15 -8.78 0.15 -4.66
CA VAL A 15 -7.37 -0.12 -4.97
C VAL A 15 -6.52 0.05 -3.72
N GLU A 16 -6.74 1.11 -2.95
CA GLU A 16 -6.00 1.34 -1.72
C GLU A 16 -6.24 0.24 -0.70
N ALA A 17 -7.47 -0.21 -0.57
CA ALA A 17 -7.80 -1.32 0.33
C ALA A 17 -7.11 -2.61 -0.10
N TRP A 18 -7.11 -2.89 -1.40
CA TRP A 18 -6.42 -4.05 -1.94
C TRP A 18 -4.91 -3.97 -1.69
N ARG A 19 -4.32 -2.80 -1.94
CA ARG A 19 -2.89 -2.59 -1.70
C ARG A 19 -2.54 -2.82 -0.24
N ALA A 20 -3.35 -2.28 0.68
CA ALA A 20 -3.13 -2.48 2.11
C ALA A 20 -3.18 -3.96 2.47
N GLU A 21 -4.14 -4.69 1.93
CA GLU A 21 -4.27 -6.11 2.16
C GLU A 21 -3.03 -6.87 1.69
N GLN A 22 -2.56 -6.57 0.49
CA GLN A 22 -1.36 -7.21 -0.05
C GLN A 22 -0.13 -6.92 0.81
N LEU A 23 -0.01 -5.69 1.29
CA LEU A 23 1.11 -5.30 2.15
C LEU A 23 1.05 -6.00 3.50
N GLU A 24 -0.14 -6.14 4.08
CA GLU A 24 -0.29 -6.90 5.32
C GLU A 24 0.09 -8.35 5.13
N MET A 25 -0.33 -8.96 4.03
CA MET A 25 0.02 -10.35 3.72
C MET A 25 1.53 -10.53 3.56
N ALA A 26 2.20 -9.50 3.08
CA ALA A 26 3.66 -9.55 2.92
C ALA A 26 4.41 -9.43 4.24
N GLY A 27 3.78 -8.90 5.28
CA GLY A 27 4.41 -8.80 6.60
C GLY A 27 4.41 -7.41 7.21
N TYR A 28 3.86 -6.40 6.54
CA TYR A 28 3.72 -5.08 7.14
C TYR A 28 2.59 -5.09 8.16
N GLY A 29 2.74 -4.32 9.25
CA GLY A 29 1.65 -4.15 10.19
C GLY A 29 0.48 -3.40 9.56
N ALA A 30 -0.71 -3.54 10.14
CA ALA A 30 -1.93 -2.96 9.58
C ALA A 30 -1.81 -1.46 9.36
N GLN A 31 -1.25 -0.73 10.32
CA GLN A 31 -1.10 0.72 10.21
C GLN A 31 -0.09 1.09 9.11
N ALA A 32 1.04 0.41 9.09
CA ALA A 32 2.07 0.65 8.08
C ALA A 32 1.55 0.33 6.68
N ALA A 33 0.82 -0.78 6.55
CA ALA A 33 0.23 -1.16 5.28
C ALA A 33 -0.76 -0.10 4.79
N ALA A 34 -1.57 0.44 5.70
CA ALA A 34 -2.52 1.49 5.35
C ALA A 34 -1.81 2.76 4.87
N GLU A 35 -0.74 3.15 5.56
CA GLU A 35 0.05 4.33 5.17
C GLU A 35 0.69 4.14 3.80
N LEU A 36 1.31 2.98 3.57
CA LEU A 36 1.92 2.69 2.28
C LEU A 36 0.89 2.63 1.15
N ALA A 37 -0.29 2.09 1.45
CA ALA A 37 -1.36 1.97 0.45
C ALA A 37 -1.83 3.33 -0.05
N LEU A 38 -1.80 4.35 0.80
CA LEU A 38 -2.19 5.71 0.43
C LEU A 38 -1.12 6.43 -0.38
N ARG A 39 0.12 5.98 -0.32
CA ARG A 39 1.23 6.57 -1.06
C ARG A 39 1.30 5.93 -2.45
N HIS A 40 0.62 6.54 -3.40
CA HIS A 40 0.53 6.00 -4.75
C HIS A 40 1.86 6.05 -5.51
N ASP A 41 2.81 6.84 -5.02
CA ASP A 41 4.16 6.89 -5.56
C ASP A 41 5.04 5.71 -5.12
N VAL A 42 4.57 4.93 -4.15
CA VAL A 42 5.29 3.75 -3.68
C VAL A 42 4.92 2.54 -4.54
N ASP A 43 5.95 1.88 -5.08
CA ASP A 43 5.76 0.68 -5.88
C ASP A 43 5.41 -0.49 -4.98
N LEU A 44 4.22 -1.06 -5.19
CA LEU A 44 3.74 -2.18 -4.39
C LEU A 44 4.65 -3.39 -4.48
N HIS A 45 5.12 -3.71 -5.69
CA HIS A 45 6.00 -4.86 -5.90
C HIS A 45 7.34 -4.67 -5.20
N LEU A 46 7.86 -3.45 -5.21
CA LEU A 46 9.10 -3.14 -4.52
C LEU A 46 8.92 -3.30 -3.01
N ALA A 47 7.83 -2.76 -2.47
CA ALA A 47 7.55 -2.84 -1.05
C ALA A 47 7.43 -4.29 -0.57
N ILE A 48 6.71 -5.12 -1.32
CA ILE A 48 6.55 -6.54 -1.01
C ILE A 48 7.90 -7.27 -1.18
N GLY A 49 8.61 -6.97 -2.25
CA GLY A 49 9.89 -7.61 -2.56
C GLY A 49 10.94 -7.35 -1.50
N MET A 50 10.94 -6.18 -0.87
CA MET A 50 11.88 -5.87 0.19
C MET A 50 11.75 -6.85 1.36
N LEU A 51 10.52 -7.13 1.77
CA LEU A 51 10.28 -8.06 2.87
C LEU A 51 10.58 -9.50 2.47
N SER A 52 10.29 -9.88 1.24
CA SER A 52 10.59 -11.24 0.78
C SER A 52 12.09 -11.50 0.68
N ARG A 53 12.90 -10.43 0.56
CA ARG A 53 14.36 -10.54 0.56
C ARG A 53 14.97 -10.46 1.95
N GLY A 54 14.12 -10.39 2.98
CA GLY A 54 14.60 -10.38 4.36
C GLY A 54 14.77 -8.99 4.97
N CYS A 55 14.35 -7.93 4.29
CA CYS A 55 14.41 -6.60 4.86
C CYS A 55 13.37 -6.47 5.96
N PRO A 56 13.74 -6.00 7.17
CA PRO A 56 12.75 -5.78 8.22
C PRO A 56 11.73 -4.71 7.80
N ALA A 57 10.48 -4.88 8.20
CA ALA A 57 9.41 -3.95 7.84
C ALA A 57 9.72 -2.52 8.27
N GLU A 58 10.28 -2.34 9.46
CA GLU A 58 10.63 -1.01 9.94
C GLU A 58 11.64 -0.31 9.05
N LEU A 59 12.65 -1.04 8.60
CA LEU A 59 13.66 -0.48 7.72
C LEU A 59 13.07 -0.19 6.34
N ALA A 60 12.23 -1.09 5.84
CA ALA A 60 11.56 -0.88 4.56
C ALA A 60 10.72 0.39 4.60
N LEU A 61 10.01 0.64 5.69
CA LEU A 61 9.23 1.85 5.85
C LEU A 61 10.10 3.11 5.80
N GLN A 62 11.26 3.08 6.45
CA GLN A 62 12.18 4.21 6.43
C GLN A 62 12.68 4.51 5.03
N ILE A 63 12.86 3.48 4.22
CA ILE A 63 13.34 3.64 2.85
C ILE A 63 12.21 4.15 1.95
N LEU A 64 11.00 3.62 2.13
CA LEU A 64 9.86 3.91 1.25
C LEU A 64 9.15 5.22 1.60
N LEU A 65 9.10 5.60 2.83
CA LEU A 65 8.45 6.81 3.30
C LEU A 65 9.47 7.89 3.59
#